data_9690c23d8d7f25a0bc3c4e66d88e990c
#
_entry.id   9690c23d8d7f25a0bc3c4e66d88e990c
#
_cell.length_a   1.000
_cell.length_b   1.000
_cell.length_c   1.000
_cell.angle_alpha   90.00
_cell.angle_beta   90.00
_cell.angle_gamma   90.00
#
_symmetry.space_group_name_H-M   'P 1'
#
loop_
_entity.id
_entity.type
_entity.pdbx_description
1 polymer ?
#
loop_
_entity_poly.entity_id
_entity_poly.type
_entity_poly.pdbx_seq_one_letter_code
_entity_poly.pdbx_strand_id
1 'polypeptide(L)' 'QILLMQMPNVRYRKIIELRYVQEKTNEEVAVALDMTMQNYYNKHKLAKSQFYAILKKEGLL' A
#
# COMPACT_ATOMS: atom_id res chain seq x y z
N GLN A 1 -5.18 3.24 -11.13
CA GLN A 1 -5.26 4.43 -10.28
C GLN A 1 -4.08 5.35 -10.52
N ILE A 2 -4.36 6.58 -10.93
CA ILE A 2 -3.31 7.56 -11.22
C ILE A 2 -2.50 7.85 -9.96
N LEU A 3 -3.16 7.99 -8.81
CA LEU A 3 -2.47 8.29 -7.55
C LEU A 3 -1.54 7.15 -7.13
N LEU A 4 -1.98 5.90 -7.33
CA LEU A 4 -1.14 4.75 -7.02
C LEU A 4 0.10 4.71 -7.91
N MET A 5 -0.04 5.12 -9.16
CA MET A 5 1.08 5.12 -10.11
C MET A 5 2.16 6.14 -9.72
N GLN A 6 1.85 7.10 -8.86
CA GLN A 6 2.83 8.06 -8.37
C GLN A 6 3.71 7.49 -7.26
N MET A 7 3.36 6.34 -6.70
CA MET A 7 4.17 5.71 -5.67
C MET A 7 5.43 5.10 -6.31
N PRO A 8 6.62 5.52 -5.89
CA PRO A 8 7.85 5.03 -6.52
C PRO A 8 8.16 3.56 -6.19
N ASN A 9 7.70 3.08 -5.04
CA ASN A 9 7.98 1.72 -4.61
C ASN A 9 6.86 0.79 -5.07
N VAL A 10 7.19 -0.12 -6.00
CA VAL A 10 6.19 -1.03 -6.58
C VAL A 10 5.56 -1.93 -5.51
N ARG A 11 6.35 -2.40 -4.55
CA ARG A 11 5.84 -3.27 -3.49
C ARG A 11 4.85 -2.53 -2.59
N TYR A 12 5.15 -1.29 -2.24
CA TYR A 12 4.24 -0.46 -1.44
C TYR A 12 2.95 -0.19 -2.21
N ARG A 13 3.07 0.10 -3.50
CA ARG A 13 1.92 0.30 -4.37
C ARG A 13 1.02 -0.93 -4.40
N LYS A 14 1.63 -2.12 -4.50
CA LYS A 14 0.89 -3.38 -4.49
C LYS A 14 0.14 -3.60 -3.19
N ILE A 15 0.75 -3.24 -2.06
CA ILE A 15 0.09 -3.37 -0.77
C ILE A 15 -1.18 -2.51 -0.73
N ILE A 16 -1.06 -1.25 -1.13
CA ILE A 16 -2.21 -0.33 -1.13
C ILE A 16 -3.29 -0.82 -2.10
N GLU A 17 -2.89 -1.23 -3.30
CA GLU A 17 -3.86 -1.73 -4.29
C GLU A 17 -4.60 -2.95 -3.78
N LEU A 18 -3.89 -3.96 -3.31
CA LEU A 18 -4.52 -5.20 -2.86
C LEU A 18 -5.39 -4.99 -1.63
N ARG A 19 -4.92 -4.17 -0.69
CA ARG A 19 -5.64 -3.99 0.57
C ARG A 19 -6.85 -3.07 0.43
N TYR A 20 -6.73 -1.99 -0.33
CA TYR A 20 -7.76 -0.95 -0.33
C TYR A 20 -8.56 -0.86 -1.61
N VAL A 21 -7.98 -1.16 -2.76
CA VAL A 21 -8.72 -1.16 -4.02
C VAL A 21 -9.43 -2.50 -4.22
N GLN A 22 -8.73 -3.61 -3.99
CA GLN A 22 -9.30 -4.95 -4.13
C GLN A 22 -9.91 -5.46 -2.83
N GLU A 23 -9.78 -4.72 -1.74
CA GLU A 23 -10.40 -5.00 -0.44
C GLU A 23 -10.04 -6.37 0.13
N LYS A 24 -8.82 -6.83 -0.14
CA LYS A 24 -8.32 -8.07 0.46
C LYS A 24 -7.96 -7.85 1.92
N THR A 25 -8.05 -8.90 2.72
CA THR A 25 -7.64 -8.83 4.13
C THR A 25 -6.13 -8.70 4.23
N ASN A 26 -5.65 -8.26 5.39
CA ASN A 26 -4.21 -8.15 5.63
C ASN A 26 -3.51 -9.49 5.40
N GLU A 27 -4.12 -10.57 5.87
CA GLU A 27 -3.57 -11.92 5.71
C GLU A 27 -3.48 -12.32 4.23
N GLU A 28 -4.52 -12.00 3.47
CA GLU A 28 -4.54 -12.30 2.04
C GLU A 28 -3.46 -11.54 1.29
N VAL A 29 -3.25 -10.27 1.65
CA VAL A 29 -2.21 -9.47 1.01
C VAL A 29 -0.82 -10.01 1.34
N ALA A 30 -0.59 -10.37 2.60
CA ALA A 30 0.69 -10.93 3.03
C ALA A 30 1.00 -12.23 2.25
N VAL A 31 0.02 -13.10 2.11
CA VAL A 31 0.18 -14.34 1.35
C VAL A 31 0.48 -14.04 -0.12
N ALA A 32 -0.30 -13.14 -0.71
CA ALA A 32 -0.14 -12.78 -2.13
C ALA A 32 1.25 -12.21 -2.43
N LEU A 33 1.85 -11.52 -1.48
CA LEU A 33 3.16 -10.89 -1.65
C LEU A 33 4.30 -11.69 -1.02
N ASP A 34 4.00 -12.89 -0.55
CA ASP A 34 4.98 -13.80 0.07
C ASP A 34 5.70 -13.14 1.25
N MET A 35 4.94 -12.54 2.14
CA MET A 35 5.45 -11.84 3.32
C MET A 35 4.96 -12.51 4.60
N THR A 36 5.81 -12.49 5.64
CA THR A 36 5.34 -12.79 6.99
C THR A 36 4.42 -11.66 7.44
N MET A 37 3.54 -11.93 8.41
CA MET A 37 2.63 -10.91 8.90
C MET A 37 3.40 -9.72 9.51
N GLN A 38 4.48 -9.98 10.23
CA GLN A 38 5.29 -8.91 10.82
C GLN A 38 5.91 -8.03 9.73
N ASN A 39 6.48 -8.64 8.70
CA ASN A 39 7.04 -7.92 7.55
C ASN A 39 5.95 -7.11 6.85
N TYR A 40 4.80 -7.73 6.64
CA TYR A 40 3.68 -7.08 5.98
C TYR A 40 3.25 -5.83 6.75
N TYR A 41 3.07 -5.91 8.07
CA TYR A 41 2.63 -4.76 8.85
C TYR A 41 3.63 -3.62 8.81
N ASN A 42 4.93 -3.94 8.84
CA ASN A 42 5.96 -2.91 8.71
C ASN A 42 5.90 -2.22 7.35
N LYS A 43 5.76 -3.01 6.28
CA LYS A 43 5.68 -2.46 4.92
C LYS A 43 4.37 -1.72 4.69
N HIS A 44 3.28 -2.22 5.25
CA HIS A 44 1.97 -1.59 5.15
C HIS A 44 1.99 -0.19 5.77
N LYS A 45 2.60 -0.06 6.93
CA LYS A 45 2.74 1.24 7.60
C LYS A 45 3.48 2.24 6.72
N LEU A 46 4.60 1.80 6.12
CA LEU A 46 5.39 2.65 5.24
C LEU A 46 4.63 2.99 3.95
N ALA A 47 3.92 2.00 3.41
CA ALA A 47 3.12 2.21 2.19
C ALA A 47 2.02 3.25 2.43
N LYS A 48 1.33 3.17 3.56
CA LYS A 48 0.31 4.15 3.92
C LYS A 48 0.90 5.54 4.06
N SER A 49 2.06 5.67 4.70
CA SER A 49 2.74 6.95 4.85
C SER A 49 3.06 7.56 3.50
N GLN A 50 3.58 6.77 2.57
CA GLN A 50 3.90 7.27 1.22
C GLN A 50 2.63 7.69 0.48
N PHE A 51 1.58 6.90 0.58
CA PHE A 51 0.34 7.20 -0.12
C PHE A 51 -0.30 8.47 0.45
N TYR A 52 -0.31 8.62 1.76
CA TYR A 52 -0.84 9.84 2.39
C TYR A 52 -0.04 11.07 1.98
N ALA A 53 1.28 10.95 1.85
CA ALA A 53 2.10 12.05 1.39
C ALA A 53 1.70 12.49 -0.03
N ILE A 54 1.39 11.52 -0.89
CA ILE A 54 0.92 11.82 -2.25
C ILE A 54 -0.45 12.50 -2.22
N LEU A 55 -1.38 11.98 -1.41
CA LEU A 55 -2.70 12.59 -1.28
C LEU A 55 -2.61 14.03 -0.77
N LYS A 56 -1.72 14.27 0.18
CA LYS A 56 -1.52 15.60 0.73
C LYS A 56 -0.93 16.55 -0.32
N LYS A 57 0.05 16.06 -1.07
CA LYS A 57 0.67 16.83 -2.14
C LYS A 57 -0.34 17.23 -3.21
N GLU A 58 -1.28 16.34 -3.52
CA GLU A 58 -2.32 16.58 -4.52
C GLU A 58 -3.52 17.35 -3.97
N GLY A 59 -3.46 17.72 -2.70
CA GLY A 59 -4.53 18.52 -2.09
C GLY A 59 -5.78 17.71 -1.76
N LEU A 60 -5.65 16.40 -1.60
CA LEU A 60 -6.78 15.52 -1.31
C LEU A 60 -6.94 15.18 0.18
N LEU A 61 -6.03 15.65 1.00
CA LEU A 61 -6.10 15.52 2.47
C LEU A 61 -5.99 16.89 3.11
#